data_474f139ec0b085cbdc76be2ea425d091
#
_entry.id   474f139ec0b085cbdc76be2ea425d091
#
_cell.length_a   1.000
_cell.length_b   1.000
_cell.length_c   1.000
_cell.angle_alpha   90.00
_cell.angle_beta   90.00
_cell.angle_gamma   90.00
#
_symmetry.space_group_name_H-M   'P 1'
#
loop_
_entity.id
_entity.type
_entity.pdbx_description
1 polymer ?
#
loop_
_entity_poly.entity_id
_entity_poly.type
_entity_poly.pdbx_seq_one_letter_code
_entity_poly.pdbx_strand_id
1 'polypeptide(L)'
;VFVGSVLPTLSHMLTGQSFEAGPAWFDRVTGPQFGALVLLLGVCPLVGRAVAVVRRVRQWVWLAGIGAAIGAIAPALAGFTDPMSLIGFSLTGLAGATALIEFGEGAVRRARSTGEAPLNALWALLRNQRRKYGGYLVHLGVVLMAVGVLGTRLYPFERDVVLASGEPQQVGDYTLVMDMMSQERVDDHVSTSASINVYDGTEYLVTLVPKVDRYDNYDQPYSVPALRPALKEDLYLILSGWDGAGTSATVRVVVNALANFLWAGGLVFLAGGAMALWPRSAKVYWNVLAGVTAAGLLIGSGWSMWGAPHGAVSSGGQRPAVGQPAPDFQLALLDGSATSLASMRGEVVVLNIWAPWCPTCRNNLPVLEDIWIAYRNRGVAFVGAAYQTDRADMEESVDLHGLTYPVGLDAGDRIAEAYGITGVPETFVVDAEGRIAYVHIGPVAEAVLRAELDALLEGRQ
;
A
#
# COMPACT_ATOMS: atom_id res chain seq x y z
N VAL A 1 4.16 12.32 -12.69
CA VAL A 1 2.84 11.78 -12.31
C VAL A 1 1.88 11.92 -13.48
N PHE A 2 1.56 13.16 -13.94
CA PHE A 2 0.59 13.39 -15.04
C PHE A 2 0.93 12.58 -16.32
N VAL A 3 2.19 12.59 -16.76
CA VAL A 3 2.63 11.80 -17.95
C VAL A 3 2.38 10.31 -17.73
N GLY A 4 2.72 9.76 -16.55
CA GLY A 4 2.50 8.35 -16.23
C GLY A 4 1.02 7.96 -16.16
N SER A 5 0.14 8.89 -15.73
CA SER A 5 -1.31 8.64 -15.68
C SER A 5 -1.98 8.71 -17.06
N VAL A 6 -1.43 9.50 -17.98
CA VAL A 6 -1.97 9.68 -19.35
C VAL A 6 -1.34 8.69 -20.35
N LEU A 7 -0.14 8.20 -20.04
CA LEU A 7 0.62 7.31 -20.93
C LEU A 7 -0.11 6.01 -21.30
N PRO A 8 -0.80 5.30 -20.40
CA PRO A 8 -1.58 4.11 -20.74
C PRO A 8 -2.66 4.42 -21.78
N THR A 9 -3.41 5.51 -21.58
CA THR A 9 -4.47 5.94 -22.51
C THR A 9 -3.91 6.33 -23.87
N LEU A 10 -2.80 7.10 -23.89
CA LEU A 10 -2.16 7.51 -25.15
C LEU A 10 -1.53 6.34 -25.89
N SER A 11 -0.88 5.41 -25.19
CA SER A 11 -0.29 4.23 -25.82
C SER A 11 -1.36 3.35 -26.46
N HIS A 12 -2.47 3.12 -25.75
CA HIS A 12 -3.61 2.39 -26.30
C HIS A 12 -4.20 3.06 -27.54
N MET A 13 -4.34 4.40 -27.54
CA MET A 13 -4.84 5.14 -28.71
C MET A 13 -3.89 5.11 -29.92
N LEU A 14 -2.57 5.05 -29.69
CA LEU A 14 -1.56 5.12 -30.75
C LEU A 14 -1.10 3.76 -31.27
N THR A 15 -1.05 2.74 -30.41
CA THR A 15 -0.46 1.43 -30.74
C THR A 15 -1.44 0.26 -30.59
N GLY A 16 -2.63 0.50 -30.02
CA GLY A 16 -3.58 -0.56 -29.67
C GLY A 16 -3.16 -1.37 -28.42
N GLN A 17 -1.99 -1.10 -27.84
CA GLN A 17 -1.50 -1.74 -26.62
C GLN A 17 -1.47 -0.74 -25.46
N SER A 18 -1.96 -1.13 -24.30
CA SER A 18 -1.90 -0.31 -23.09
C SER A 18 -0.52 -0.47 -22.42
N PHE A 19 0.24 0.61 -22.39
CA PHE A 19 1.46 0.66 -21.57
C PHE A 19 1.06 0.82 -20.10
N GLU A 20 1.26 -0.20 -19.29
CA GLU A 20 1.03 -0.13 -17.85
C GLU A 20 2.26 0.38 -17.12
N ALA A 21 2.15 1.62 -16.59
CA ALA A 21 3.17 2.18 -15.72
C ALA A 21 3.02 1.56 -14.31
N GLY A 22 3.69 0.45 -14.06
CA GLY A 22 3.72 -0.19 -12.74
C GLY A 22 4.46 0.65 -11.67
N PRO A 23 4.35 0.28 -10.37
CA PRO A 23 4.99 1.01 -9.27
C PRO A 23 6.49 1.26 -9.47
N ALA A 24 7.22 0.26 -9.99
CA ALA A 24 8.66 0.37 -10.26
C ALA A 24 9.01 1.43 -11.32
N TRP A 25 8.13 1.64 -12.31
CA TRP A 25 8.29 2.70 -13.30
C TRP A 25 8.12 4.08 -12.65
N PHE A 26 7.07 4.25 -11.82
CA PHE A 26 6.86 5.50 -11.09
C PHE A 26 8.04 5.80 -10.17
N ASP A 27 8.55 4.85 -9.44
CA ASP A 27 9.70 5.04 -8.53
C ASP A 27 10.95 5.49 -9.30
N ARG A 28 11.24 4.90 -10.48
CA ARG A 28 12.38 5.28 -11.33
C ARG A 28 12.24 6.67 -11.93
N VAL A 29 11.02 7.07 -12.29
CA VAL A 29 10.79 8.36 -12.97
C VAL A 29 10.53 9.47 -11.94
N THR A 30 9.71 9.24 -10.92
CA THR A 30 9.33 10.30 -9.96
C THR A 30 10.32 10.46 -8.83
N GLY A 31 11.04 9.41 -8.44
CA GLY A 31 12.03 9.45 -7.37
C GLY A 31 13.12 10.52 -7.57
N PRO A 32 13.85 10.51 -8.71
CA PRO A 32 14.84 11.55 -9.00
C PRO A 32 14.26 12.95 -9.07
N GLN A 33 13.04 13.12 -9.60
CA GLN A 33 12.38 14.43 -9.68
C GLN A 33 12.02 14.95 -8.29
N PHE A 34 11.54 14.07 -7.41
CA PHE A 34 11.23 14.41 -6.03
C PHE A 34 12.49 14.75 -5.24
N GLY A 35 13.56 13.97 -5.42
CA GLY A 35 14.87 14.26 -4.86
C GLY A 35 15.42 15.62 -5.31
N ALA A 36 15.32 15.95 -6.61
CA ALA A 36 15.71 17.24 -7.15
C ALA A 36 14.86 18.38 -6.55
N LEU A 37 13.56 18.19 -6.38
CA LEU A 37 12.69 19.17 -5.74
C LEU A 37 13.14 19.45 -4.28
N VAL A 38 13.37 18.40 -3.49
CA VAL A 38 13.83 18.53 -2.10
C VAL A 38 15.20 19.19 -2.02
N LEU A 39 16.11 18.86 -2.95
CA LEU A 39 17.41 19.52 -3.06
C LEU A 39 17.26 21.03 -3.35
N LEU A 40 16.40 21.39 -4.30
CA LEU A 40 16.13 22.79 -4.62
C LEU A 40 15.53 23.53 -3.43
N LEU A 41 14.61 22.92 -2.69
CA LEU A 41 14.05 23.50 -1.46
C LEU A 41 15.13 23.77 -0.40
N GLY A 42 16.15 22.90 -0.32
CA GLY A 42 17.28 23.08 0.59
C GLY A 42 18.28 24.14 0.12
N VAL A 43 18.55 24.22 -1.18
CA VAL A 43 19.59 25.10 -1.77
C VAL A 43 19.08 26.50 -2.08
N CYS A 44 17.85 26.66 -2.55
CA CYS A 44 17.27 27.95 -2.92
C CYS A 44 17.40 29.05 -1.86
N PRO A 45 17.11 28.81 -0.57
CA PRO A 45 17.29 29.83 0.48
C PRO A 45 18.76 30.24 0.66
N LEU A 46 19.70 29.33 0.40
CA LEU A 46 21.14 29.59 0.50
C LEU A 46 21.64 30.50 -0.63
N VAL A 47 21.19 30.23 -1.88
CA VAL A 47 21.61 30.98 -3.08
C VAL A 47 21.06 32.40 -3.05
N GLY A 48 19.80 32.62 -2.66
CA GLY A 48 19.20 33.96 -2.59
C GLY A 48 19.90 34.92 -1.63
N ARG A 49 20.80 34.41 -0.78
CA ARG A 49 21.59 35.19 0.19
C ARG A 49 23.08 35.27 -0.15
N ALA A 50 23.58 34.38 -0.99
CA ALA A 50 24.99 34.38 -1.42
C ALA A 50 25.41 35.71 -2.04
N VAL A 51 24.47 36.43 -2.65
CA VAL A 51 24.69 37.74 -3.28
C VAL A 51 24.96 38.87 -2.24
N ALA A 52 24.63 38.66 -0.97
CA ALA A 52 24.64 39.75 0.01
C ALA A 52 25.86 39.76 0.99
N VAL A 53 26.40 38.61 1.44
CA VAL A 53 27.56 38.60 2.40
C VAL A 53 28.27 37.24 2.44
N VAL A 54 29.41 37.11 1.77
CA VAL A 54 30.23 35.88 1.68
C VAL A 54 30.57 35.20 3.04
N ARG A 55 30.81 35.98 4.10
CA ARG A 55 31.20 35.44 5.41
C ARG A 55 30.03 34.72 6.13
N ARG A 56 28.79 35.16 5.93
CA ARG A 56 27.60 34.58 6.49
C ARG A 56 27.18 33.31 5.75
N VAL A 57 27.39 33.28 4.44
CA VAL A 57 27.10 32.10 3.61
C VAL A 57 27.87 30.87 4.09
N ARG A 58 29.14 31.04 4.50
CA ARG A 58 29.95 29.92 5.04
C ARG A 58 29.35 29.29 6.30
N GLN A 59 28.82 30.08 7.23
CA GLN A 59 28.19 29.55 8.44
C GLN A 59 26.89 28.76 8.11
N TRP A 60 26.14 29.23 7.14
CA TRP A 60 24.88 28.61 6.73
C TRP A 60 25.10 27.32 5.97
N VAL A 61 26.08 27.29 5.09
CA VAL A 61 26.51 26.06 4.41
C VAL A 61 26.93 24.99 5.43
N TRP A 62 27.66 25.39 6.49
CA TRP A 62 28.02 24.48 7.57
C TRP A 62 26.80 23.97 8.34
N LEU A 63 25.87 24.84 8.72
CA LEU A 63 24.64 24.43 9.42
C LEU A 63 23.75 23.54 8.55
N ALA A 64 23.62 23.87 7.28
CA ALA A 64 22.90 23.05 6.31
C ALA A 64 23.60 21.68 6.11
N GLY A 65 24.93 21.66 6.05
CA GLY A 65 25.72 20.43 6.01
C GLY A 65 25.56 19.56 7.26
N ILE A 66 25.49 20.20 8.45
CA ILE A 66 25.17 19.49 9.70
C ILE A 66 23.76 18.86 9.60
N GLY A 67 22.79 19.60 9.08
CA GLY A 67 21.42 19.07 8.87
C GLY A 67 21.41 17.86 7.93
N ALA A 68 22.17 17.92 6.83
CA ALA A 68 22.35 16.79 5.92
C ALA A 68 23.02 15.59 6.61
N ALA A 69 24.05 15.83 7.43
CA ALA A 69 24.74 14.79 8.17
C ALA A 69 23.81 14.15 9.23
N ILE A 70 23.04 14.93 9.96
CA ILE A 70 22.03 14.42 10.89
C ILE A 70 20.99 13.60 10.14
N GLY A 71 20.53 14.08 8.98
CA GLY A 71 19.59 13.37 8.11
C GLY A 71 20.13 12.03 7.61
N ALA A 72 21.45 11.86 7.47
CA ALA A 72 22.05 10.58 7.12
C ALA A 72 22.30 9.68 8.35
N ILE A 73 22.86 10.25 9.42
CA ILE A 73 23.33 9.49 10.59
C ILE A 73 22.16 8.97 11.44
N ALA A 74 21.13 9.80 11.70
CA ALA A 74 20.03 9.41 12.55
C ALA A 74 19.24 8.21 12.00
N PRO A 75 18.85 8.17 10.71
CA PRO A 75 18.26 6.99 10.10
C PRO A 75 19.20 5.79 10.09
N ALA A 76 20.49 5.98 9.82
CA ALA A 76 21.47 4.90 9.83
C ALA A 76 21.57 4.22 11.21
N LEU A 77 21.53 5.00 12.29
CA LEU A 77 21.49 4.48 13.68
C LEU A 77 20.15 3.79 14.00
N ALA A 78 19.07 4.16 13.31
CA ALA A 78 17.77 3.50 13.43
C ALA A 78 17.62 2.25 12.54
N GLY A 79 18.70 1.81 11.87
CA GLY A 79 18.70 0.61 11.02
C GLY A 79 18.46 0.88 9.53
N PHE A 80 18.28 2.13 9.13
CA PHE A 80 18.09 2.53 7.72
C PHE A 80 19.45 2.69 7.02
N THR A 81 20.01 1.61 6.49
CA THR A 81 21.38 1.57 5.94
C THR A 81 21.47 1.56 4.41
N ASP A 82 20.34 1.48 3.72
CA ASP A 82 20.28 1.50 2.27
C ASP A 82 20.80 2.85 1.71
N PRO A 83 21.69 2.87 0.69
CA PRO A 83 22.28 4.09 0.14
C PRO A 83 21.25 5.12 -0.36
N MET A 84 20.17 4.68 -1.01
CA MET A 84 19.13 5.59 -1.51
C MET A 84 18.37 6.25 -0.37
N SER A 85 18.11 5.52 0.71
CA SER A 85 17.53 6.03 1.94
C SER A 85 18.42 7.11 2.57
N LEU A 86 19.69 6.83 2.73
CA LEU A 86 20.65 7.77 3.32
C LEU A 86 20.76 9.05 2.50
N ILE A 87 20.77 8.96 1.15
CA ILE A 87 20.72 10.11 0.26
C ILE A 87 19.42 10.90 0.45
N GLY A 88 18.26 10.21 0.42
CA GLY A 88 16.95 10.83 0.58
C GLY A 88 16.82 11.56 1.93
N PHE A 89 17.16 10.90 3.02
CA PHE A 89 17.13 11.51 4.36
C PHE A 89 18.16 12.64 4.51
N SER A 90 19.35 12.54 3.87
CA SER A 90 20.35 13.60 3.86
C SER A 90 19.83 14.85 3.16
N LEU A 91 19.22 14.72 1.99
CA LEU A 91 18.58 15.82 1.26
C LEU A 91 17.43 16.45 2.07
N THR A 92 16.65 15.62 2.72
CA THR A 92 15.54 16.05 3.57
C THR A 92 16.05 16.80 4.81
N GLY A 93 17.13 16.32 5.44
CA GLY A 93 17.81 16.99 6.54
C GLY A 93 18.42 18.34 6.14
N LEU A 94 19.01 18.42 4.95
CA LEU A 94 19.48 19.68 4.36
C LEU A 94 18.34 20.70 4.24
N ALA A 95 17.21 20.29 3.62
CA ALA A 95 16.07 21.17 3.39
C ALA A 95 15.40 21.59 4.72
N GLY A 96 15.30 20.67 5.68
CA GLY A 96 14.77 20.96 7.01
C GLY A 96 15.63 21.95 7.78
N ALA A 97 16.94 21.74 7.79
CA ALA A 97 17.90 22.65 8.45
C ALA A 97 17.83 24.06 7.87
N THR A 98 17.81 24.21 6.54
CA THR A 98 17.72 25.53 5.90
C THR A 98 16.40 26.22 6.22
N ALA A 99 15.27 25.51 6.25
CA ALA A 99 13.98 26.07 6.67
C ALA A 99 14.01 26.54 8.13
N LEU A 100 14.55 25.73 9.05
CA LEU A 100 14.67 26.08 10.48
C LEU A 100 15.60 27.27 10.74
N ILE A 101 16.73 27.35 10.01
CA ILE A 101 17.65 28.49 10.09
C ILE A 101 16.91 29.81 9.76
N GLU A 102 16.04 29.79 8.76
CA GLU A 102 15.24 30.97 8.37
C GLU A 102 14.33 31.45 9.50
N PHE A 103 13.65 30.54 10.19
CA PHE A 103 12.84 30.88 11.35
C PHE A 103 13.70 31.38 12.50
N GLY A 104 14.77 30.68 12.83
CA GLY A 104 15.65 31.02 13.95
C GLY A 104 16.32 32.38 13.79
N GLU A 105 16.92 32.66 12.63
CA GLU A 105 17.56 33.96 12.39
C GLU A 105 16.55 35.10 12.36
N GLY A 106 15.37 34.88 11.78
CA GLY A 106 14.31 35.88 11.79
C GLY A 106 13.91 36.24 13.23
N ALA A 107 13.66 35.22 14.04
CA ALA A 107 13.26 35.40 15.45
C ALA A 107 14.35 36.10 16.28
N VAL A 108 15.62 35.64 16.17
CA VAL A 108 16.76 36.21 16.89
C VAL A 108 17.01 37.68 16.47
N ARG A 109 16.95 37.98 15.17
CA ARG A 109 17.14 39.32 14.65
C ARG A 109 16.10 40.28 15.17
N ARG A 110 14.82 39.85 15.17
CA ARG A 110 13.72 40.66 15.73
C ARG A 110 13.85 40.80 17.24
N ALA A 111 14.10 39.71 17.96
CA ALA A 111 14.27 39.74 19.42
C ALA A 111 15.35 40.76 19.85
N ARG A 112 16.49 40.77 19.13
CA ARG A 112 17.59 41.72 19.38
C ARG A 112 17.21 43.19 19.09
N SER A 113 16.35 43.41 18.09
CA SER A 113 15.97 44.78 17.72
C SER A 113 14.84 45.34 18.56
N THR A 114 13.97 44.49 19.13
CA THR A 114 12.77 44.91 19.90
C THR A 114 12.89 44.64 21.39
N GLY A 115 13.87 43.85 21.83
CA GLY A 115 13.97 43.40 23.23
C GLY A 115 12.95 42.33 23.64
N GLU A 116 12.18 41.80 22.68
CA GLU A 116 11.17 40.75 22.92
C GLU A 116 11.84 39.39 23.13
N ALA A 117 11.16 38.50 23.86
CA ALA A 117 11.58 37.07 23.91
C ALA A 117 11.55 36.41 22.51
N PRO A 118 12.48 35.51 22.19
CA PRO A 118 12.57 34.88 20.85
C PRO A 118 11.28 34.22 20.36
N LEU A 119 10.51 33.58 21.25
CA LEU A 119 9.22 32.96 20.92
C LEU A 119 8.16 34.04 20.55
N ASN A 120 8.11 35.15 21.26
CA ASN A 120 7.19 36.26 20.95
C ASN A 120 7.59 36.92 19.62
N ALA A 121 8.90 37.06 19.37
CA ALA A 121 9.43 37.55 18.11
C ALA A 121 9.03 36.64 16.94
N LEU A 122 9.14 35.32 17.11
CA LEU A 122 8.73 34.31 16.10
C LEU A 122 7.23 34.44 15.80
N TRP A 123 6.39 34.48 16.85
CA TRP A 123 4.94 34.65 16.69
C TRP A 123 4.56 35.94 15.95
N ALA A 124 5.23 37.05 16.30
CA ALA A 124 5.04 38.33 15.63
C ALA A 124 5.47 38.29 14.15
N LEU A 125 6.54 37.53 13.80
CA LEU A 125 6.96 37.32 12.41
C LEU A 125 5.93 36.53 11.63
N LEU A 126 5.43 35.43 12.18
CA LEU A 126 4.35 34.62 11.60
C LEU A 126 3.11 35.46 11.32
N ARG A 127 2.74 36.33 12.24
CA ARG A 127 1.57 37.22 12.11
C ARG A 127 1.79 38.36 11.09
N ASN A 128 2.97 39.01 11.11
CA ASN A 128 3.21 40.25 10.35
C ASN A 128 3.82 39.99 8.96
N GLN A 129 4.58 38.88 8.77
CA GLN A 129 5.22 38.52 7.52
C GLN A 129 4.70 37.20 6.96
N ARG A 130 3.39 37.05 6.93
CA ARG A 130 2.65 35.81 6.61
C ARG A 130 3.12 35.14 5.31
N ARG A 131 3.32 35.92 4.23
CA ARG A 131 3.75 35.37 2.93
C ARG A 131 5.11 34.70 3.00
N LYS A 132 6.07 35.34 3.68
CA LYS A 132 7.43 34.82 3.80
C LYS A 132 7.46 33.57 4.69
N TYR A 133 6.94 33.68 5.91
CA TYR A 133 7.00 32.57 6.87
C TYR A 133 5.98 31.48 6.57
N GLY A 134 4.86 31.79 5.91
CA GLY A 134 3.96 30.80 5.34
C GLY A 134 4.64 29.94 4.27
N GLY A 135 5.43 30.58 3.39
CA GLY A 135 6.24 29.83 2.42
C GLY A 135 7.25 28.89 3.09
N TYR A 136 7.92 29.31 4.18
CA TYR A 136 8.82 28.42 4.92
C TYR A 136 8.09 27.30 5.65
N LEU A 137 6.84 27.53 6.14
CA LEU A 137 6.02 26.45 6.66
C LEU A 137 5.66 25.43 5.56
N VAL A 138 5.36 25.90 4.35
CA VAL A 138 5.16 24.99 3.20
C VAL A 138 6.40 24.13 2.96
N HIS A 139 7.62 24.72 2.98
CA HIS A 139 8.87 23.97 2.86
C HIS A 139 9.01 22.92 3.98
N LEU A 140 8.73 23.29 5.21
CA LEU A 140 8.78 22.37 6.35
C LEU A 140 7.74 21.25 6.21
N GLY A 141 6.54 21.55 5.72
CA GLY A 141 5.52 20.55 5.40
C GLY A 141 6.01 19.55 4.36
N VAL A 142 6.63 20.03 3.27
CA VAL A 142 7.23 19.14 2.25
C VAL A 142 8.35 18.28 2.84
N VAL A 143 9.20 18.84 3.70
CA VAL A 143 10.26 18.08 4.40
C VAL A 143 9.67 16.95 5.24
N LEU A 144 8.63 17.24 6.04
CA LEU A 144 7.96 16.22 6.85
C LEU A 144 7.29 15.15 5.97
N MET A 145 6.62 15.55 4.89
CA MET A 145 6.05 14.59 3.93
C MET A 145 7.14 13.72 3.30
N ALA A 146 8.31 14.29 2.95
CA ALA A 146 9.43 13.54 2.41
C ALA A 146 9.97 12.51 3.40
N VAL A 147 10.06 12.83 4.70
CA VAL A 147 10.39 11.86 5.76
C VAL A 147 9.40 10.70 5.77
N GLY A 148 8.10 10.99 5.74
CA GLY A 148 7.05 9.97 5.70
C GLY A 148 7.15 9.06 4.47
N VAL A 149 7.33 9.65 3.28
CA VAL A 149 7.49 8.88 2.03
C VAL A 149 8.74 7.99 2.07
N LEU A 150 9.87 8.51 2.55
CA LEU A 150 11.10 7.72 2.67
C LEU A 150 10.93 6.55 3.64
N GLY A 151 10.27 6.77 4.78
CA GLY A 151 10.00 5.71 5.75
C GLY A 151 9.11 4.61 5.18
N THR A 152 7.97 4.97 4.61
CA THR A 152 6.97 4.02 4.11
C THR A 152 7.41 3.26 2.85
N ARG A 153 8.20 3.89 1.97
CA ARG A 153 8.60 3.29 0.68
C ARG A 153 9.86 2.44 0.76
N LEU A 154 10.80 2.83 1.61
CA LEU A 154 12.10 2.17 1.67
C LEU A 154 12.15 1.06 2.72
N TYR A 155 11.19 1.03 3.64
CA TYR A 155 11.11 0.03 4.72
C TYR A 155 9.71 -0.52 4.91
N PRO A 156 9.09 -1.04 3.85
CA PRO A 156 7.84 -1.76 4.02
C PRO A 156 8.15 -3.08 4.74
N PHE A 157 7.56 -3.29 5.90
CA PHE A 157 7.49 -4.61 6.49
C PHE A 157 6.11 -5.18 6.18
N GLU A 158 6.07 -6.25 5.40
CA GLU A 158 4.85 -6.95 5.06
C GLU A 158 5.07 -8.46 5.23
N ARG A 159 4.21 -9.10 6.01
CA ARG A 159 4.26 -10.53 6.24
C ARG A 159 2.85 -11.08 6.44
N ASP A 160 2.56 -12.18 5.75
CA ASP A 160 1.39 -13.01 6.03
C ASP A 160 1.71 -13.98 7.17
N VAL A 161 0.81 -14.06 8.14
CA VAL A 161 0.94 -14.92 9.32
C VAL A 161 -0.37 -15.66 9.56
N VAL A 162 -0.28 -16.94 9.88
CA VAL A 162 -1.42 -17.72 10.36
C VAL A 162 -1.50 -17.56 11.87
N LEU A 163 -2.64 -17.12 12.35
CA LEU A 163 -2.94 -16.99 13.77
C LEU A 163 -3.97 -18.07 14.14
N ALA A 164 -3.57 -19.00 14.98
CA ALA A 164 -4.49 -19.91 15.62
C ALA A 164 -5.12 -19.25 16.87
N SER A 165 -6.38 -19.58 17.18
CA SER A 165 -7.07 -18.98 18.32
C SER A 165 -6.35 -19.29 19.64
N GLY A 166 -6.03 -18.22 20.39
CA GLY A 166 -5.36 -18.30 21.68
C GLY A 166 -3.83 -18.49 21.62
N GLU A 167 -3.24 -18.73 20.43
CA GLU A 167 -1.80 -18.94 20.29
C GLU A 167 -1.06 -17.61 19.99
N PRO A 168 0.00 -17.28 20.77
CA PRO A 168 0.79 -16.09 20.50
C PRO A 168 1.73 -16.30 19.32
N GLN A 169 1.69 -15.39 18.33
CA GLN A 169 2.57 -15.39 17.19
C GLN A 169 3.41 -14.10 17.17
N GLN A 170 4.72 -14.24 17.14
CA GLN A 170 5.62 -13.07 17.07
C GLN A 170 5.82 -12.63 15.61
N VAL A 171 5.63 -11.34 15.37
CA VAL A 171 5.76 -10.71 14.04
C VAL A 171 6.50 -9.38 14.17
N GLY A 172 7.79 -9.38 13.87
CA GLY A 172 8.66 -8.24 14.13
C GLY A 172 8.76 -7.95 15.64
N ASP A 173 8.49 -6.71 16.02
CA ASP A 173 8.49 -6.25 17.42
C ASP A 173 7.17 -6.59 18.15
N TYR A 174 6.14 -7.03 17.41
CA TYR A 174 4.81 -7.28 17.95
C TYR A 174 4.55 -8.76 18.20
N THR A 175 3.77 -9.05 19.24
CA THR A 175 3.16 -10.36 19.48
C THR A 175 1.66 -10.23 19.24
N LEU A 176 1.13 -11.05 18.34
CA LEU A 176 -0.29 -11.10 17.95
C LEU A 176 -0.94 -12.34 18.55
N VAL A 177 -2.10 -12.19 19.16
CA VAL A 177 -2.90 -13.29 19.69
C VAL A 177 -4.32 -13.13 19.16
N MET A 178 -4.76 -14.05 18.32
CA MET A 178 -6.14 -14.07 17.87
C MET A 178 -7.03 -14.63 18.99
N ASP A 179 -8.01 -13.85 19.43
CA ASP A 179 -8.95 -14.25 20.47
C ASP A 179 -10.09 -15.08 19.86
N MET A 180 -10.80 -14.50 18.90
CA MET A 180 -11.93 -15.15 18.24
C MET A 180 -12.12 -14.63 16.82
N MET A 181 -12.70 -15.48 16.00
CA MET A 181 -13.33 -15.07 14.74
C MET A 181 -14.84 -14.91 14.93
N SER A 182 -15.43 -13.96 14.25
CA SER A 182 -16.87 -13.72 14.21
C SER A 182 -17.33 -13.53 12.78
N GLN A 183 -18.46 -14.15 12.46
CA GLN A 183 -19.17 -13.90 11.22
C GLN A 183 -20.59 -13.43 11.56
N GLU A 184 -20.93 -12.23 11.10
CA GLU A 184 -22.21 -11.60 11.38
C GLU A 184 -22.86 -11.14 10.07
N ARG A 185 -24.16 -11.37 9.93
CA ARG A 185 -24.94 -10.81 8.84
C ARG A 185 -25.50 -9.45 9.27
N VAL A 186 -25.10 -8.41 8.54
CA VAL A 186 -25.51 -7.02 8.77
C VAL A 186 -26.28 -6.55 7.53
N ASP A 187 -27.59 -6.41 7.64
CA ASP A 187 -28.49 -5.95 6.58
C ASP A 187 -28.19 -6.59 5.21
N ASP A 188 -27.39 -5.94 4.38
CA ASP A 188 -27.08 -6.27 2.98
C ASP A 188 -25.72 -6.93 2.77
N HIS A 189 -25.01 -7.29 3.85
CA HIS A 189 -23.68 -7.93 3.74
C HIS A 189 -23.40 -8.92 4.88
N VAL A 190 -22.44 -9.80 4.63
CA VAL A 190 -21.83 -10.67 5.64
C VAL A 190 -20.47 -10.13 6.01
N SER A 191 -20.29 -9.77 7.27
CA SER A 191 -19.02 -9.30 7.84
C SER A 191 -18.31 -10.44 8.54
N THR A 192 -17.11 -10.78 8.11
CA THR A 192 -16.20 -11.74 8.78
C THR A 192 -15.06 -10.98 9.41
N SER A 193 -14.86 -11.11 10.70
CA SER A 193 -13.85 -10.38 11.46
C SER A 193 -13.04 -11.29 12.38
N ALA A 194 -11.78 -10.90 12.63
CA ALA A 194 -10.90 -11.54 13.59
C ALA A 194 -10.53 -10.54 14.69
N SER A 195 -10.78 -10.88 15.94
CA SER A 195 -10.35 -10.07 17.10
C SER A 195 -8.93 -10.45 17.47
N ILE A 196 -7.98 -9.51 17.33
CA ILE A 196 -6.55 -9.76 17.50
C ILE A 196 -5.98 -8.81 18.53
N ASN A 197 -5.46 -9.38 19.63
CA ASN A 197 -4.77 -8.65 20.67
C ASN A 197 -3.31 -8.44 20.25
N VAL A 198 -2.85 -7.19 20.30
CA VAL A 198 -1.49 -6.78 19.93
C VAL A 198 -0.71 -6.43 21.19
N TYR A 199 0.50 -6.99 21.31
CA TYR A 199 1.42 -6.74 22.41
C TYR A 199 2.77 -6.25 21.88
N ASP A 200 3.46 -5.42 22.67
CA ASP A 200 4.88 -5.09 22.51
C ASP A 200 5.63 -5.79 23.67
N GLY A 201 6.36 -6.86 23.34
CA GLY A 201 6.88 -7.78 24.36
C GLY A 201 5.74 -8.39 25.20
N THR A 202 5.64 -7.98 26.48
CA THR A 202 4.56 -8.42 27.39
C THR A 202 3.49 -7.35 27.64
N GLU A 203 3.68 -6.14 27.10
CA GLU A 203 2.73 -5.03 27.28
C GLU A 203 1.60 -5.11 26.26
N TYR A 204 0.35 -5.16 26.75
CA TYR A 204 -0.83 -5.08 25.89
C TYR A 204 -0.96 -3.67 25.33
N LEU A 205 -1.08 -3.54 24.02
CA LEU A 205 -1.24 -2.26 23.31
C LEU A 205 -2.67 -1.95 22.95
N VAL A 206 -3.31 -2.87 22.22
CA VAL A 206 -4.64 -2.66 21.65
C VAL A 206 -5.21 -3.97 21.10
N THR A 207 -6.53 -4.07 21.02
CA THR A 207 -7.20 -5.08 20.22
C THR A 207 -7.57 -4.49 18.86
N LEU A 208 -7.12 -5.12 17.78
CA LEU A 208 -7.45 -4.76 16.40
C LEU A 208 -8.41 -5.79 15.83
N VAL A 209 -9.40 -5.30 15.05
CA VAL A 209 -10.45 -6.14 14.46
C VAL A 209 -10.48 -5.92 12.95
N PRO A 210 -9.53 -6.53 12.20
CA PRO A 210 -9.62 -6.54 10.75
C PRO A 210 -10.83 -7.35 10.31
N LYS A 211 -11.49 -6.92 9.23
CA LYS A 211 -12.68 -7.59 8.73
C LYS A 211 -12.73 -7.61 7.20
N VAL A 212 -13.53 -8.52 6.70
CA VAL A 212 -13.89 -8.62 5.29
C VAL A 212 -15.42 -8.57 5.20
N ASP A 213 -15.93 -7.54 4.55
CA ASP A 213 -17.37 -7.32 4.34
C ASP A 213 -17.72 -7.81 2.93
N ARG A 214 -18.70 -8.71 2.83
CA ARG A 214 -19.24 -9.22 1.57
C ARG A 214 -20.67 -8.76 1.41
N TYR A 215 -20.88 -7.84 0.47
CA TYR A 215 -22.19 -7.27 0.15
C TYR A 215 -22.97 -8.17 -0.80
N ASP A 216 -24.29 -8.29 -0.59
CA ASP A 216 -25.17 -9.14 -1.42
C ASP A 216 -25.26 -8.61 -2.88
N ASN A 217 -25.05 -7.31 -3.09
CA ASN A 217 -25.16 -6.62 -4.38
C ASN A 217 -23.81 -6.31 -5.05
N TYR A 218 -22.69 -6.72 -4.43
CA TYR A 218 -21.33 -6.52 -4.96
C TYR A 218 -20.57 -7.82 -4.93
N ASP A 219 -20.03 -8.21 -6.07
CA ASP A 219 -19.27 -9.46 -6.21
C ASP A 219 -17.91 -9.42 -5.50
N GLN A 220 -17.47 -8.24 -5.05
CA GLN A 220 -16.18 -8.06 -4.42
C GLN A 220 -16.28 -7.92 -2.90
N PRO A 221 -15.58 -8.77 -2.11
CA PRO A 221 -15.45 -8.55 -0.70
C PRO A 221 -14.61 -7.30 -0.43
N TYR A 222 -15.06 -6.47 0.49
CA TYR A 222 -14.33 -5.31 0.96
C TYR A 222 -13.48 -5.69 2.16
N SER A 223 -12.16 -5.70 1.98
CA SER A 223 -11.24 -5.82 3.11
C SER A 223 -11.16 -4.49 3.85
N VAL A 224 -11.50 -4.50 5.14
CA VAL A 224 -11.40 -3.35 6.04
C VAL A 224 -10.24 -3.61 6.99
N PRO A 225 -9.07 -3.03 6.74
CA PRO A 225 -7.92 -3.17 7.61
C PRO A 225 -8.19 -2.58 8.99
N ALA A 226 -7.65 -3.22 10.03
CA ALA A 226 -7.56 -2.59 11.34
C ALA A 226 -6.21 -1.86 11.46
N LEU A 227 -6.24 -0.65 12.00
CA LEU A 227 -5.10 0.25 12.07
C LEU A 227 -4.81 0.68 13.50
N ARG A 228 -3.55 0.56 13.91
CA ARG A 228 -3.00 1.22 15.09
C ARG A 228 -2.01 2.30 14.64
N PRO A 229 -2.41 3.58 14.65
CA PRO A 229 -1.48 4.66 14.34
C PRO A 229 -0.55 4.92 15.53
N ALA A 230 0.75 5.11 15.26
CA ALA A 230 1.72 5.54 16.26
C ALA A 230 2.80 6.42 15.63
N LEU A 231 3.48 7.28 16.42
CA LEU A 231 4.45 8.25 15.89
C LEU A 231 5.62 7.58 15.16
N LYS A 232 6.06 6.42 15.62
CA LYS A 232 7.19 5.68 15.04
C LYS A 232 6.76 4.94 13.78
N GLU A 233 5.61 4.26 13.85
CA GLU A 233 5.14 3.39 12.78
C GLU A 233 3.63 3.11 12.92
N ASP A 234 2.97 2.90 11.81
CA ASP A 234 1.57 2.46 11.75
C ASP A 234 1.54 0.95 11.54
N LEU A 235 0.79 0.25 12.38
CA LEU A 235 0.53 -1.18 12.24
C LEU A 235 -0.82 -1.41 11.60
N TYR A 236 -0.84 -2.07 10.44
CA TYR A 236 -2.05 -2.52 9.75
C TYR A 236 -2.18 -4.03 9.88
N LEU A 237 -3.36 -4.49 10.24
CA LEU A 237 -3.75 -5.89 10.15
C LEU A 237 -4.85 -6.02 9.09
N ILE A 238 -4.63 -6.90 8.12
CA ILE A 238 -5.55 -7.14 7.00
C ILE A 238 -5.92 -8.61 7.05
N LEU A 239 -7.19 -8.93 7.21
CA LEU A 239 -7.68 -10.30 7.14
C LEU A 239 -7.62 -10.77 5.68
N SER A 240 -6.77 -11.76 5.39
CA SER A 240 -6.51 -12.26 4.04
C SER A 240 -7.15 -13.62 3.79
N GLY A 241 -7.37 -14.42 4.85
CA GLY A 241 -7.98 -15.74 4.75
C GLY A 241 -8.37 -16.28 6.12
N TRP A 242 -9.14 -17.37 6.14
CA TRP A 242 -9.53 -18.09 7.36
C TRP A 242 -9.96 -19.50 7.02
N ASP A 243 -9.89 -20.41 8.01
CA ASP A 243 -10.38 -21.78 7.89
C ASP A 243 -11.91 -21.85 8.00
N GLY A 244 -12.51 -22.98 7.60
CA GLY A 244 -13.95 -23.19 7.65
C GLY A 244 -14.52 -23.31 9.07
N ALA A 245 -13.68 -23.61 10.05
CA ALA A 245 -14.05 -23.76 11.46
C ALA A 245 -13.93 -22.45 12.25
N GLY A 246 -13.26 -21.41 11.69
CA GLY A 246 -12.99 -20.15 12.39
C GLY A 246 -11.94 -20.30 13.50
N THR A 247 -11.14 -21.35 13.45
CA THR A 247 -10.10 -21.63 14.45
C THR A 247 -8.75 -21.02 14.10
N SER A 248 -8.55 -20.70 12.82
CA SER A 248 -7.37 -20.01 12.33
C SER A 248 -7.71 -18.92 11.32
N ALA A 249 -6.89 -17.86 11.31
CA ALA A 249 -6.98 -16.77 10.35
C ALA A 249 -5.61 -16.43 9.77
N THR A 250 -5.55 -16.21 8.46
CA THR A 250 -4.39 -15.61 7.83
C THR A 250 -4.52 -14.10 7.86
N VAL A 251 -3.55 -13.45 8.48
CA VAL A 251 -3.51 -12.00 8.63
C VAL A 251 -2.25 -11.45 7.98
N ARG A 252 -2.45 -10.53 7.06
CA ARG A 252 -1.34 -9.74 6.52
C ARG A 252 -1.03 -8.61 7.47
N VAL A 253 0.19 -8.63 8.00
CA VAL A 253 0.73 -7.62 8.90
C VAL A 253 1.57 -6.66 8.08
N VAL A 254 1.20 -5.39 8.07
CA VAL A 254 1.95 -4.33 7.37
C VAL A 254 2.36 -3.27 8.40
N VAL A 255 3.66 -2.99 8.47
CA VAL A 255 4.19 -1.92 9.32
C VAL A 255 4.77 -0.83 8.44
N ASN A 256 4.18 0.36 8.53
CA ASN A 256 4.60 1.53 7.78
C ASN A 256 5.38 2.49 8.69
N ALA A 257 6.70 2.46 8.59
CA ALA A 257 7.55 3.35 9.35
C ALA A 257 7.33 4.81 8.96
N LEU A 258 7.26 5.70 9.95
CA LEU A 258 7.18 7.17 9.78
C LEU A 258 5.96 7.66 9.00
N ALA A 259 4.92 6.85 8.78
CA ALA A 259 3.72 7.21 7.99
C ALA A 259 3.03 8.49 8.50
N ASN A 260 3.01 8.69 9.81
CA ASN A 260 2.41 9.87 10.44
C ASN A 260 3.09 11.20 10.07
N PHE A 261 4.36 11.17 9.67
CA PHE A 261 5.04 12.36 9.17
C PHE A 261 4.45 12.86 7.83
N LEU A 262 3.88 11.96 7.02
CA LEU A 262 3.16 12.35 5.80
C LEU A 262 1.93 13.21 6.13
N TRP A 263 1.12 12.77 7.09
CA TRP A 263 -0.08 13.49 7.51
C TRP A 263 0.23 14.80 8.24
N ALA A 264 1.18 14.75 9.18
CA ALA A 264 1.66 15.94 9.88
C ALA A 264 2.24 16.96 8.89
N GLY A 265 3.04 16.50 7.94
CA GLY A 265 3.61 17.34 6.89
C GLY A 265 2.53 17.97 6.01
N GLY A 266 1.51 17.21 5.62
CA GLY A 266 0.36 17.71 4.88
C GLY A 266 -0.40 18.80 5.61
N LEU A 267 -0.64 18.63 6.91
CA LEU A 267 -1.28 19.66 7.74
C LEU A 267 -0.42 20.93 7.84
N VAL A 268 0.89 20.79 8.05
CA VAL A 268 1.82 21.94 8.11
C VAL A 268 1.88 22.65 6.75
N PHE A 269 1.91 21.89 5.65
CA PHE A 269 1.87 22.42 4.28
C PHE A 269 0.61 23.23 4.03
N LEU A 270 -0.57 22.70 4.36
CA LEU A 270 -1.85 23.38 4.20
C LEU A 270 -1.94 24.64 5.08
N ALA A 271 -1.49 24.57 6.33
CA ALA A 271 -1.44 25.71 7.24
C ALA A 271 -0.52 26.83 6.72
N GLY A 272 0.68 26.43 6.21
CA GLY A 272 1.63 27.34 5.60
C GLY A 272 1.08 28.00 4.34
N GLY A 273 0.43 27.24 3.48
CA GLY A 273 -0.25 27.72 2.27
C GLY A 273 -1.39 28.69 2.60
N ALA A 274 -2.25 28.30 3.51
CA ALA A 274 -3.34 29.17 3.98
C ALA A 274 -2.81 30.48 4.55
N MET A 275 -1.75 30.44 5.36
CA MET A 275 -1.12 31.62 5.92
C MET A 275 -0.47 32.50 4.85
N ALA A 276 0.21 31.92 3.85
CA ALA A 276 0.86 32.64 2.77
C ALA A 276 -0.13 33.32 1.83
N LEU A 277 -1.23 32.65 1.55
CA LEU A 277 -2.29 33.11 0.63
C LEU A 277 -3.34 33.98 1.32
N TRP A 278 -3.32 34.08 2.67
CA TRP A 278 -4.33 34.84 3.42
C TRP A 278 -4.45 36.26 2.92
N PRO A 279 -5.59 36.66 2.38
CA PRO A 279 -5.76 38.00 1.79
C PRO A 279 -5.74 39.10 2.83
N ARG A 280 -5.16 40.23 2.45
CA ARG A 280 -5.09 41.44 3.32
C ARG A 280 -6.39 42.21 3.39
N SER A 281 -7.33 41.96 2.49
CA SER A 281 -8.63 42.65 2.45
C SER A 281 -9.79 41.64 2.34
N ALA A 282 -10.89 41.95 2.98
CA ALA A 282 -12.11 41.13 2.97
C ALA A 282 -12.64 40.88 1.54
N LYS A 283 -12.55 41.89 0.65
CA LYS A 283 -12.97 41.75 -0.76
C LYS A 283 -12.19 40.68 -1.51
N VAL A 284 -10.86 40.60 -1.33
CA VAL A 284 -10.01 39.56 -1.96
C VAL A 284 -10.31 38.20 -1.35
N TYR A 285 -10.61 38.12 -0.05
CA TYR A 285 -11.02 36.88 0.61
C TYR A 285 -12.25 36.26 -0.05
N TRP A 286 -13.32 37.05 -0.23
CA TRP A 286 -14.55 36.56 -0.87
C TRP A 286 -14.34 36.16 -2.33
N ASN A 287 -13.50 36.88 -3.07
CA ASN A 287 -13.20 36.55 -4.44
C ASN A 287 -12.37 35.24 -4.56
N VAL A 288 -11.40 35.02 -3.67
CA VAL A 288 -10.63 33.77 -3.61
C VAL A 288 -11.52 32.61 -3.17
N LEU A 289 -12.36 32.79 -2.15
CA LEU A 289 -13.30 31.77 -1.70
C LEU A 289 -14.28 31.40 -2.82
N ALA A 290 -14.87 32.39 -3.49
CA ALA A 290 -15.76 32.17 -4.63
C ALA A 290 -15.05 31.47 -5.78
N GLY A 291 -13.78 31.80 -6.07
CA GLY A 291 -12.98 31.14 -7.08
C GLY A 291 -12.66 29.67 -6.76
N VAL A 292 -12.30 29.40 -5.49
CA VAL A 292 -12.03 28.02 -5.03
C VAL A 292 -13.30 27.18 -5.00
N THR A 293 -14.43 27.74 -4.55
CA THR A 293 -15.70 27.02 -4.57
C THR A 293 -16.20 26.79 -6.00
N ALA A 294 -16.06 27.76 -6.90
CA ALA A 294 -16.40 27.61 -8.32
C ALA A 294 -15.51 26.55 -8.99
N ALA A 295 -14.21 26.57 -8.74
CA ALA A 295 -13.28 25.55 -9.25
C ALA A 295 -13.59 24.16 -8.67
N GLY A 296 -13.91 24.05 -7.37
CA GLY A 296 -14.34 22.83 -6.72
C GLY A 296 -15.63 22.27 -7.30
N LEU A 297 -16.60 23.14 -7.58
CA LEU A 297 -17.86 22.76 -8.22
C LEU A 297 -17.65 22.35 -9.70
N LEU A 298 -16.76 23.02 -10.44
CA LEU A 298 -16.43 22.65 -11.83
C LEU A 298 -15.67 21.32 -11.88
N ILE A 299 -14.74 21.06 -10.95
CA ILE A 299 -14.04 19.78 -10.85
C ILE A 299 -15.02 18.68 -10.40
N GLY A 300 -15.86 18.96 -9.41
CA GLY A 300 -16.88 18.03 -8.92
C GLY A 300 -17.94 17.70 -9.97
N SER A 301 -18.43 18.67 -10.72
CA SER A 301 -19.38 18.45 -11.82
C SER A 301 -18.72 17.78 -13.03
N GLY A 302 -17.45 18.07 -13.33
CA GLY A 302 -16.67 17.36 -14.33
C GLY A 302 -16.49 15.88 -13.96
N TRP A 303 -16.25 15.60 -12.68
CA TRP A 303 -16.13 14.21 -12.22
C TRP A 303 -17.45 13.45 -12.26
N SER A 304 -18.59 14.10 -11.99
CA SER A 304 -19.91 13.47 -12.13
C SER A 304 -20.35 13.27 -13.60
N MET A 305 -19.82 14.05 -14.54
CA MET A 305 -20.08 13.87 -15.98
C MET A 305 -19.14 12.83 -16.63
N TRP A 306 -17.93 12.61 -16.05
CA TRP A 306 -16.99 11.60 -16.55
C TRP A 306 -16.98 10.32 -15.71
N GLY A 307 -17.61 10.33 -14.56
CA GLY A 307 -17.86 9.16 -13.71
C GLY A 307 -19.12 8.40 -14.12
N ALA A 308 -19.40 8.27 -15.43
CA ALA A 308 -20.27 7.18 -15.86
C ALA A 308 -19.56 5.87 -15.47
N PRO A 309 -20.21 4.97 -14.73
CA PRO A 309 -19.63 3.68 -14.44
C PRO A 309 -19.35 3.01 -15.77
N HIS A 310 -18.07 2.77 -16.06
CA HIS A 310 -17.71 1.80 -17.08
C HIS A 310 -18.45 0.54 -16.71
N GLY A 311 -19.25 0.03 -17.63
CA GLY A 311 -20.30 -0.92 -17.47
C GLY A 311 -20.07 -1.92 -16.34
N ALA A 312 -21.05 -2.01 -15.47
CA ALA A 312 -21.17 -3.13 -14.57
C ALA A 312 -20.97 -4.38 -15.43
N VAL A 313 -19.86 -5.07 -15.23
CA VAL A 313 -19.68 -6.42 -15.70
C VAL A 313 -20.80 -7.18 -15.01
N SER A 314 -21.71 -7.70 -15.79
CA SER A 314 -22.87 -8.43 -15.32
C SER A 314 -22.40 -9.57 -14.41
N SER A 315 -22.83 -9.52 -13.18
CA SER A 315 -22.78 -10.54 -12.15
C SER A 315 -22.62 -11.97 -12.67
N GLY A 316 -21.41 -12.46 -12.66
CA GLY A 316 -21.10 -13.89 -12.51
C GLY A 316 -21.31 -14.30 -11.05
N GLY A 317 -21.36 -15.55 -10.77
CA GLY A 317 -21.84 -16.18 -9.55
C GLY A 317 -21.29 -15.65 -8.22
N GLN A 318 -22.04 -15.87 -7.16
CA GLN A 318 -21.61 -15.61 -5.78
C GLN A 318 -20.34 -16.42 -5.46
N ARG A 319 -19.31 -15.75 -4.90
CA ARG A 319 -18.11 -16.45 -4.40
C ARG A 319 -18.52 -17.57 -3.44
N PRO A 320 -18.07 -18.79 -3.66
CA PRO A 320 -18.39 -19.89 -2.74
C PRO A 320 -17.71 -19.62 -1.39
N ALA A 321 -18.49 -19.73 -0.31
CA ALA A 321 -17.94 -19.62 1.04
C ALA A 321 -17.19 -20.89 1.44
N VAL A 322 -16.26 -20.76 2.38
CA VAL A 322 -15.61 -21.92 3.00
C VAL A 322 -16.67 -22.84 3.59
N GLY A 323 -16.50 -24.16 3.39
CA GLY A 323 -17.46 -25.21 3.71
C GLY A 323 -18.54 -25.45 2.64
N GLN A 324 -18.70 -24.58 1.65
CA GLN A 324 -19.64 -24.78 0.55
C GLN A 324 -19.03 -25.63 -0.57
N PRO A 325 -19.86 -26.30 -1.39
CA PRO A 325 -19.36 -26.98 -2.60
C PRO A 325 -18.65 -25.99 -3.51
N ALA A 326 -17.43 -26.35 -3.94
CA ALA A 326 -16.69 -25.59 -4.92
C ALA A 326 -17.39 -25.67 -6.29
N PRO A 327 -17.53 -24.57 -7.03
CA PRO A 327 -18.04 -24.58 -8.39
C PRO A 327 -17.21 -25.51 -9.29
N ASP A 328 -17.87 -26.37 -10.03
CA ASP A 328 -17.16 -27.19 -11.02
C ASP A 328 -16.70 -26.33 -12.19
N PHE A 329 -15.56 -26.69 -12.75
CA PHE A 329 -14.99 -26.01 -13.91
C PHE A 329 -14.43 -27.01 -14.92
N GLN A 330 -14.28 -26.57 -16.15
CA GLN A 330 -13.53 -27.24 -17.19
C GLN A 330 -12.47 -26.29 -17.72
N LEU A 331 -11.22 -26.72 -17.72
CA LEU A 331 -10.08 -25.94 -18.13
C LEU A 331 -9.29 -26.70 -19.22
N ALA A 332 -9.13 -26.08 -20.37
CA ALA A 332 -8.24 -26.56 -21.43
C ALA A 332 -6.79 -26.20 -21.04
N LEU A 333 -5.94 -27.20 -20.91
CA LEU A 333 -4.56 -27.05 -20.48
C LEU A 333 -3.61 -26.70 -21.64
N LEU A 334 -2.43 -26.21 -21.32
CA LEU A 334 -1.39 -25.87 -22.29
C LEU A 334 -0.92 -27.04 -23.11
N ASP A 335 -0.84 -28.26 -22.54
CA ASP A 335 -0.44 -29.51 -23.20
C ASP A 335 -1.49 -30.06 -24.16
N GLY A 336 -2.63 -29.36 -24.32
CA GLY A 336 -3.75 -29.77 -25.18
C GLY A 336 -4.73 -30.74 -24.53
N SER A 337 -4.50 -31.17 -23.28
CA SER A 337 -5.44 -31.95 -22.49
C SER A 337 -6.50 -31.02 -21.86
N ALA A 338 -7.45 -31.59 -21.11
CA ALA A 338 -8.42 -30.82 -20.34
C ALA A 338 -8.56 -31.42 -18.95
N THR A 339 -8.82 -30.56 -17.97
CA THR A 339 -9.10 -30.97 -16.59
C THR A 339 -10.40 -30.34 -16.09
N SER A 340 -10.96 -30.92 -15.01
CA SER A 340 -12.13 -30.38 -14.33
C SER A 340 -12.01 -30.65 -12.82
N LEU A 341 -12.70 -29.86 -12.00
CA LEU A 341 -12.74 -30.14 -10.57
C LEU A 341 -13.33 -31.52 -10.29
N ALA A 342 -14.35 -31.91 -11.05
CA ALA A 342 -14.96 -33.25 -10.94
C ALA A 342 -13.96 -34.39 -11.18
N SER A 343 -12.96 -34.22 -12.06
CA SER A 343 -11.94 -35.23 -12.35
C SER A 343 -10.90 -35.40 -11.25
N MET A 344 -10.83 -34.44 -10.33
CA MET A 344 -9.88 -34.41 -9.20
C MET A 344 -10.54 -34.78 -7.86
N ARG A 345 -11.74 -35.33 -7.89
CA ARG A 345 -12.42 -35.81 -6.67
C ARG A 345 -11.59 -36.86 -5.94
N GLY A 346 -11.52 -36.72 -4.63
CA GLY A 346 -10.68 -37.56 -3.79
C GLY A 346 -9.27 -37.00 -3.54
N GLU A 347 -8.89 -35.92 -4.20
CA GLU A 347 -7.66 -35.17 -3.94
C GLU A 347 -7.97 -33.82 -3.30
N VAL A 348 -7.01 -33.24 -2.59
CA VAL A 348 -7.06 -31.83 -2.21
C VAL A 348 -6.64 -31.01 -3.43
N VAL A 349 -7.44 -30.03 -3.84
CA VAL A 349 -7.18 -29.27 -5.07
C VAL A 349 -6.81 -27.83 -4.71
N VAL A 350 -5.67 -27.36 -5.20
CA VAL A 350 -5.27 -25.95 -5.14
C VAL A 350 -5.57 -25.33 -6.51
N LEU A 351 -6.58 -24.49 -6.56
CA LEU A 351 -6.90 -23.67 -7.72
C LEU A 351 -6.33 -22.28 -7.52
N ASN A 352 -5.35 -21.88 -8.34
CA ASN A 352 -4.81 -20.53 -8.37
C ASN A 352 -5.32 -19.78 -9.61
N ILE A 353 -6.01 -18.66 -9.40
CA ILE A 353 -6.45 -17.77 -10.48
C ILE A 353 -5.48 -16.60 -10.54
N TRP A 354 -4.80 -16.46 -11.69
CA TRP A 354 -3.67 -15.55 -11.85
C TRP A 354 -3.63 -14.93 -13.24
N ALA A 355 -2.74 -13.94 -13.45
CA ALA A 355 -2.55 -13.34 -14.77
C ALA A 355 -1.07 -13.03 -15.05
N PRO A 356 -0.59 -13.23 -16.32
CA PRO A 356 0.78 -12.87 -16.72
C PRO A 356 1.11 -11.38 -16.55
N TRP A 357 0.16 -10.50 -16.77
CA TRP A 357 0.32 -9.06 -16.62
C TRP A 357 0.38 -8.59 -15.15
N CYS A 358 0.02 -9.45 -14.18
CA CYS A 358 -0.01 -9.10 -12.75
C CYS A 358 1.36 -9.32 -12.11
N PRO A 359 2.07 -8.27 -11.64
CA PRO A 359 3.40 -8.42 -11.03
C PRO A 359 3.43 -9.25 -9.76
N THR A 360 2.40 -9.11 -8.91
CA THR A 360 2.24 -9.89 -7.68
C THR A 360 2.01 -11.37 -7.97
N CYS A 361 1.28 -11.69 -9.03
CA CYS A 361 1.09 -13.07 -9.48
C CYS A 361 2.44 -13.69 -9.86
N ARG A 362 3.18 -13.03 -10.75
CA ARG A 362 4.49 -13.52 -11.22
C ARG A 362 5.48 -13.79 -10.07
N ASN A 363 5.49 -12.91 -9.06
CA ASN A 363 6.33 -13.11 -7.88
C ASN A 363 5.89 -14.31 -7.01
N ASN A 364 4.62 -14.72 -7.09
CA ASN A 364 4.06 -15.82 -6.30
C ASN A 364 4.13 -17.18 -7.03
N LEU A 365 4.24 -17.19 -8.37
CA LEU A 365 4.29 -18.43 -9.15
C LEU A 365 5.41 -19.41 -8.72
N PRO A 366 6.66 -18.95 -8.45
CA PRO A 366 7.71 -19.87 -7.98
C PRO A 366 7.36 -20.52 -6.63
N VAL A 367 6.71 -19.80 -5.73
CA VAL A 367 6.27 -20.32 -4.43
C VAL A 367 5.24 -21.46 -4.63
N LEU A 368 4.30 -21.26 -5.53
CA LEU A 368 3.29 -22.27 -5.87
C LEU A 368 3.92 -23.51 -6.53
N GLU A 369 4.91 -23.31 -7.38
CA GLU A 369 5.66 -24.41 -8.00
C GLU A 369 6.42 -25.24 -6.96
N ASP A 370 7.11 -24.59 -6.02
CA ASP A 370 7.83 -25.28 -4.94
C ASP A 370 6.88 -26.12 -4.06
N ILE A 371 5.68 -25.60 -3.79
CA ILE A 371 4.65 -26.32 -3.05
C ILE A 371 4.11 -27.48 -3.89
N TRP A 372 3.82 -27.27 -5.17
CA TRP A 372 3.39 -28.32 -6.08
C TRP A 372 4.37 -29.51 -6.11
N ILE A 373 5.65 -29.23 -6.30
CA ILE A 373 6.69 -30.25 -6.33
C ILE A 373 6.70 -31.08 -5.02
N ALA A 374 6.49 -30.42 -3.86
CA ALA A 374 6.48 -31.06 -2.56
C ALA A 374 5.22 -31.93 -2.30
N TYR A 375 4.07 -31.56 -2.87
CA TYR A 375 2.77 -32.16 -2.51
C TYR A 375 2.13 -33.03 -3.61
N ARG A 376 2.56 -32.96 -4.87
CA ARG A 376 1.98 -33.69 -6.02
C ARG A 376 1.85 -35.18 -5.83
N ASN A 377 2.70 -35.80 -4.99
CA ASN A 377 2.69 -37.25 -4.71
C ASN A 377 2.02 -37.56 -3.35
N ARG A 378 1.37 -36.57 -2.72
CA ARG A 378 0.71 -36.69 -1.42
C ARG A 378 -0.80 -36.56 -1.49
N GLY A 379 -1.40 -36.66 -2.69
CA GLY A 379 -2.83 -36.53 -2.91
C GLY A 379 -3.32 -35.07 -3.00
N VAL A 380 -2.45 -34.18 -3.46
CA VAL A 380 -2.77 -32.80 -3.76
C VAL A 380 -2.62 -32.54 -5.26
N ALA A 381 -3.65 -32.01 -5.89
CA ALA A 381 -3.64 -31.54 -7.27
C ALA A 381 -3.54 -30.00 -7.29
N PHE A 382 -2.83 -29.46 -8.28
CA PHE A 382 -2.73 -28.03 -8.54
C PHE A 382 -3.31 -27.71 -9.91
N VAL A 383 -3.97 -26.56 -10.02
CA VAL A 383 -4.48 -26.02 -11.29
C VAL A 383 -4.29 -24.51 -11.29
N GLY A 384 -3.64 -23.99 -12.34
CA GLY A 384 -3.52 -22.58 -12.62
C GLY A 384 -4.50 -22.14 -13.69
N ALA A 385 -5.44 -21.25 -13.38
CA ALA A 385 -6.37 -20.65 -14.33
C ALA A 385 -5.86 -19.24 -14.69
N ALA A 386 -5.42 -19.04 -15.93
CA ALA A 386 -4.92 -17.76 -16.41
C ALA A 386 -6.08 -16.86 -16.84
N TYR A 387 -6.22 -15.73 -16.15
CA TYR A 387 -7.33 -14.78 -16.24
C TYR A 387 -6.97 -13.60 -17.13
N GLN A 388 -7.93 -13.14 -17.97
CA GLN A 388 -7.81 -11.94 -18.82
C GLN A 388 -6.48 -11.85 -19.58
N THR A 389 -6.12 -12.95 -20.25
CA THR A 389 -4.88 -13.05 -21.02
C THR A 389 -5.11 -13.88 -22.28
N ASP A 390 -4.16 -13.91 -23.17
CA ASP A 390 -4.13 -14.82 -24.28
C ASP A 390 -3.19 -16.01 -24.05
N ARG A 391 -3.22 -16.97 -25.00
CA ARG A 391 -2.41 -18.19 -24.91
C ARG A 391 -0.91 -17.89 -24.96
N ALA A 392 -0.48 -16.94 -25.76
CA ALA A 392 0.94 -16.66 -25.98
C ALA A 392 1.58 -16.04 -24.73
N ASP A 393 0.93 -15.05 -24.12
CA ASP A 393 1.40 -14.42 -22.87
C ASP A 393 1.41 -15.40 -21.70
N MET A 394 0.42 -16.31 -21.65
CA MET A 394 0.38 -17.37 -20.65
C MET A 394 1.53 -18.36 -20.83
N GLU A 395 1.78 -18.86 -22.07
CA GLU A 395 2.89 -19.76 -22.40
C GLU A 395 4.24 -19.15 -22.04
N GLU A 396 4.48 -17.89 -22.45
CA GLU A 396 5.70 -17.16 -22.09
C GLU A 396 5.90 -17.08 -20.56
N SER A 397 4.84 -16.80 -19.82
CA SER A 397 4.92 -16.72 -18.36
C SER A 397 5.17 -18.07 -17.69
N VAL A 398 4.55 -19.14 -18.18
CA VAL A 398 4.77 -20.51 -17.70
C VAL A 398 6.23 -20.94 -17.92
N ASP A 399 6.76 -20.68 -19.09
CA ASP A 399 8.15 -21.01 -19.44
C ASP A 399 9.14 -20.18 -18.62
N LEU A 400 8.89 -18.88 -18.46
CA LEU A 400 9.76 -17.97 -17.73
C LEU A 400 9.89 -18.34 -16.25
N HIS A 401 8.80 -18.83 -15.63
CA HIS A 401 8.76 -19.18 -14.21
C HIS A 401 8.94 -20.68 -13.96
N GLY A 402 9.09 -21.50 -15.03
CA GLY A 402 9.33 -22.91 -14.95
C GLY A 402 8.19 -23.71 -14.31
N LEU A 403 6.94 -23.34 -14.56
CA LEU A 403 5.78 -23.99 -13.94
C LEU A 403 5.58 -25.39 -14.53
N THR A 404 5.43 -26.39 -13.65
CA THR A 404 5.20 -27.79 -14.03
C THR A 404 3.82 -28.31 -13.61
N TYR A 405 3.07 -27.57 -12.80
CA TYR A 405 1.68 -27.92 -12.52
C TYR A 405 0.77 -27.56 -13.70
N PRO A 406 -0.41 -28.21 -13.84
CA PRO A 406 -1.36 -27.94 -14.90
C PRO A 406 -1.80 -26.49 -14.94
N VAL A 407 -1.61 -25.81 -16.07
CA VAL A 407 -2.03 -24.43 -16.31
C VAL A 407 -2.87 -24.38 -17.58
N GLY A 408 -3.93 -23.59 -17.57
CA GLY A 408 -4.78 -23.36 -18.72
C GLY A 408 -5.39 -21.97 -18.76
N LEU A 409 -5.94 -21.61 -19.92
CA LEU A 409 -6.59 -20.32 -20.15
C LEU A 409 -8.03 -20.35 -19.63
N ASP A 410 -8.40 -19.44 -18.75
CA ASP A 410 -9.80 -19.23 -18.35
C ASP A 410 -10.57 -18.50 -19.45
N ALA A 411 -11.01 -19.27 -20.45
CA ALA A 411 -11.64 -18.73 -21.63
C ALA A 411 -12.99 -18.07 -21.31
N GLY A 412 -13.04 -16.74 -21.48
CA GLY A 412 -14.21 -15.93 -21.20
C GLY A 412 -14.47 -15.76 -19.70
N ASP A 413 -13.40 -15.81 -18.89
CA ASP A 413 -13.37 -15.50 -17.45
C ASP A 413 -14.36 -16.35 -16.61
N ARG A 414 -14.75 -17.53 -17.10
CA ARG A 414 -15.84 -18.34 -16.50
C ARG A 414 -15.47 -18.94 -15.15
N ILE A 415 -14.19 -19.32 -14.96
CA ILE A 415 -13.74 -19.83 -13.66
C ILE A 415 -13.66 -18.66 -12.66
N ALA A 416 -13.08 -17.56 -13.11
CA ALA A 416 -13.01 -16.34 -12.33
C ALA A 416 -14.40 -15.84 -11.87
N GLU A 417 -15.38 -15.84 -12.78
CA GLU A 417 -16.76 -15.50 -12.48
C GLU A 417 -17.43 -16.50 -11.52
N ALA A 418 -17.26 -17.82 -11.76
CA ALA A 418 -17.87 -18.86 -10.91
C ALA A 418 -17.31 -18.85 -9.48
N TYR A 419 -16.04 -18.53 -9.34
CA TYR A 419 -15.38 -18.40 -8.03
C TYR A 419 -15.48 -16.99 -7.44
N GLY A 420 -16.09 -16.03 -8.14
CA GLY A 420 -16.33 -14.67 -7.68
C GLY A 420 -15.06 -13.98 -7.24
N ILE A 421 -13.97 -14.08 -8.05
CA ILE A 421 -12.71 -13.45 -7.70
C ILE A 421 -12.83 -11.92 -7.76
N THR A 422 -12.04 -11.26 -6.96
CA THR A 422 -12.05 -9.80 -6.84
C THR A 422 -10.84 -9.14 -7.44
N GLY A 423 -9.85 -9.96 -7.78
CA GLY A 423 -8.59 -9.59 -8.36
C GLY A 423 -7.70 -10.81 -8.48
N VAL A 424 -6.48 -10.60 -8.95
CA VAL A 424 -5.49 -11.67 -9.06
C VAL A 424 -4.21 -11.28 -8.31
N PRO A 425 -3.52 -12.26 -7.68
CA PRO A 425 -3.86 -13.67 -7.59
C PRO A 425 -4.89 -13.97 -6.51
N GLU A 426 -5.69 -15.00 -6.70
CA GLU A 426 -6.50 -15.62 -5.66
C GLU A 426 -6.31 -17.13 -5.68
N THR A 427 -6.21 -17.73 -4.47
CA THR A 427 -5.97 -19.17 -4.31
C THR A 427 -7.10 -19.79 -3.52
N PHE A 428 -7.71 -20.82 -4.07
CA PHE A 428 -8.73 -21.63 -3.44
C PHE A 428 -8.18 -23.02 -3.16
N VAL A 429 -8.36 -23.51 -1.93
CA VAL A 429 -8.07 -24.88 -1.58
C VAL A 429 -9.40 -25.61 -1.42
N VAL A 430 -9.57 -26.70 -2.17
CA VAL A 430 -10.77 -27.53 -2.18
C VAL A 430 -10.43 -28.86 -1.55
N ASP A 431 -11.24 -29.32 -0.60
CA ASP A 431 -11.06 -30.62 0.05
C ASP A 431 -11.38 -31.80 -0.89
N ALA A 432 -11.12 -33.01 -0.44
CA ALA A 432 -11.36 -34.23 -1.22
C ALA A 432 -12.85 -34.48 -1.54
N GLU A 433 -13.76 -33.94 -0.75
CA GLU A 433 -15.21 -33.97 -0.91
C GLU A 433 -15.68 -32.90 -1.90
N GLY A 434 -14.78 -31.99 -2.32
CA GLY A 434 -15.02 -30.92 -3.28
C GLY A 434 -15.71 -29.71 -2.66
N ARG A 435 -15.42 -29.41 -1.41
CA ARG A 435 -15.84 -28.18 -0.72
C ARG A 435 -14.66 -27.21 -0.61
N ILE A 436 -14.96 -25.94 -0.61
CA ILE A 436 -13.94 -24.92 -0.34
C ILE A 436 -13.47 -25.10 1.11
N ALA A 437 -12.20 -25.46 1.30
CA ALA A 437 -11.59 -25.57 2.62
C ALA A 437 -10.92 -24.25 3.04
N TYR A 438 -10.28 -23.56 2.07
CA TYR A 438 -9.55 -22.33 2.33
C TYR A 438 -9.60 -21.39 1.13
N VAL A 439 -9.58 -20.07 1.39
CA VAL A 439 -9.51 -19.02 0.36
C VAL A 439 -8.44 -18.01 0.75
N HIS A 440 -7.55 -17.69 -0.17
CA HIS A 440 -6.55 -16.64 0.00
C HIS A 440 -6.67 -15.58 -1.09
N ILE A 441 -6.77 -14.32 -0.68
CA ILE A 441 -6.84 -13.15 -1.56
C ILE A 441 -5.45 -12.50 -1.60
N GLY A 442 -4.85 -12.44 -2.78
CA GLY A 442 -3.49 -11.94 -2.97
C GLY A 442 -2.44 -13.05 -3.03
N PRO A 443 -1.12 -12.71 -3.02
CA PRO A 443 -0.04 -13.68 -3.07
C PRO A 443 0.01 -14.50 -1.77
N VAL A 444 -0.14 -15.81 -1.88
CA VAL A 444 -0.11 -16.70 -0.72
C VAL A 444 1.32 -17.00 -0.30
N ALA A 445 1.61 -16.88 1.00
CA ALA A 445 2.91 -17.26 1.56
C ALA A 445 3.06 -18.79 1.63
N GLU A 446 4.27 -19.29 1.38
CA GLU A 446 4.57 -20.73 1.36
C GLU A 446 4.16 -21.43 2.67
N ALA A 447 4.55 -20.85 3.81
CA ALA A 447 4.24 -21.42 5.12
C ALA A 447 2.74 -21.55 5.38
N VAL A 448 1.95 -20.60 4.90
CA VAL A 448 0.50 -20.56 5.02
C VAL A 448 -0.13 -21.70 4.22
N LEU A 449 0.17 -21.77 2.92
CA LEU A 449 -0.44 -22.79 2.07
C LEU A 449 -0.01 -24.20 2.49
N ARG A 450 1.26 -24.39 2.93
CA ARG A 450 1.71 -25.68 3.46
C ARG A 450 0.95 -26.09 4.72
N ALA A 451 0.73 -25.18 5.66
CA ALA A 451 -0.02 -25.48 6.88
C ALA A 451 -1.45 -25.92 6.58
N GLU A 452 -2.14 -25.24 5.66
CA GLU A 452 -3.50 -25.61 5.23
C GLU A 452 -3.55 -26.98 4.55
N LEU A 453 -2.57 -27.26 3.67
CA LEU A 453 -2.50 -28.55 2.98
C LEU A 453 -2.19 -29.70 3.96
N ASP A 454 -1.25 -29.50 4.88
CA ASP A 454 -0.92 -30.52 5.88
C ASP A 454 -2.11 -30.82 6.80
N ALA A 455 -2.84 -29.80 7.26
CA ALA A 455 -4.06 -29.96 8.08
C ALA A 455 -5.14 -30.80 7.36
N LEU A 456 -5.37 -30.52 6.06
CA LEU A 456 -6.34 -31.26 5.26
C LEU A 456 -5.91 -32.71 4.98
N LEU A 457 -4.61 -32.97 4.85
CA LEU A 457 -4.08 -34.32 4.62
C LEU A 457 -4.08 -35.16 5.91
N GLU A 458 -3.81 -34.53 7.09
CA GLU A 458 -3.87 -35.18 8.39
C GLU A 458 -5.31 -35.54 8.79
N GLY A 459 -6.28 -34.70 8.50
CA GLY A 459 -7.71 -34.95 8.76
C GLY A 459 -8.29 -36.10 7.94
N ARG A 460 -7.53 -36.67 7.00
CA ARG A 460 -7.91 -37.82 6.14
C ARG A 460 -7.40 -39.18 6.68
N GLN A 461 -6.54 -39.19 7.69
CA GLN A 461 -6.06 -40.41 8.36
C GLN A 461 -6.97 -40.78 9.53
#